data_63be58ba3f7de18e58253d51494f3a94
#
_entry.id   63be58ba3f7de18e58253d51494f3a94
#
_cell.length_a   1.000
_cell.length_b   1.000
_cell.length_c   1.000
_cell.angle_alpha   90.00
_cell.angle_beta   90.00
_cell.angle_gamma   90.00
#
_symmetry.space_group_name_H-M   'P 1'
#
loop_
_entity.id
_entity.type
_entity.pdbx_description
1 polymer ?
#
loop_
_entity_poly.entity_id
_entity_poly.type
_entity_poly.pdbx_seq_one_letter_code
_entity_poly.pdbx_strand_id
1 'polypeptide(L)'
;PHKKALDQMWYAGTLATAHREKFVKFYDLGERIFAGGWDSGRPEADQVDALHARAMGHLGVATPSELMKFWAATSPAEVKDWVGRSDLMPVEVAAADGRVYGALALPDIAARLAAAPEPGQRVRLINPFDPAVRERARLAPFFGFCYRNEMFVPRAQRVYGYYVYPLLEGLRFIGRIELRAERKTGALIVAGYWPEPGLRPSRARAGRIEAELDRFRRFAGLETVTWDEACARP
;
A
#
# COMPACT_ATOMS: atom_id res chain seq x y z
N PRO A 1 -24.66 10.73 19.80
CA PRO A 1 -25.16 11.63 18.75
C PRO A 1 -24.10 12.57 18.21
N HIS A 2 -23.37 13.32 19.09
CA HIS A 2 -22.42 14.36 18.67
C HIS A 2 -21.23 13.85 17.85
N LYS A 3 -20.66 12.69 18.20
CA LYS A 3 -19.56 12.08 17.43
C LYS A 3 -19.97 11.76 15.99
N LYS A 4 -21.18 11.21 15.78
CA LYS A 4 -21.67 10.93 14.41
C LYS A 4 -21.82 12.19 13.57
N ALA A 5 -22.25 13.30 14.17
CA ALA A 5 -22.34 14.58 13.49
C ALA A 5 -20.95 15.10 13.07
N LEU A 6 -19.97 15.06 13.98
CA LEU A 6 -18.58 15.42 13.66
C LEU A 6 -17.98 14.53 12.57
N ASP A 7 -18.20 13.22 12.63
CA ASP A 7 -17.73 12.28 11.61
C ASP A 7 -18.38 12.60 10.24
N GLN A 8 -19.69 12.89 10.21
CA GLN A 8 -20.40 13.26 8.99
C GLN A 8 -19.89 14.57 8.40
N MET A 9 -19.70 15.60 9.22
CA MET A 9 -19.14 16.89 8.77
C MET A 9 -17.69 16.74 8.27
N TRP A 10 -16.92 15.84 8.88
CA TRP A 10 -15.57 15.53 8.45
C TRP A 10 -15.56 14.76 7.11
N TYR A 11 -16.45 13.80 6.90
CA TYR A 11 -16.61 13.13 5.61
C TYR A 11 -17.12 14.07 4.51
N ALA A 12 -17.98 15.00 4.86
CA ALA A 12 -18.47 16.02 3.94
C ALA A 12 -17.42 17.10 3.62
N GLY A 13 -16.28 17.10 4.33
CA GLY A 13 -15.23 18.09 4.15
C GLY A 13 -15.47 19.41 4.91
N THR A 14 -16.63 19.64 5.52
CA THR A 14 -16.91 20.84 6.31
C THR A 14 -15.90 21.01 7.44
N LEU A 15 -15.49 19.90 8.06
CA LEU A 15 -14.44 19.86 9.06
C LEU A 15 -13.20 19.12 8.54
N ALA A 16 -12.04 19.56 8.99
CA ALA A 16 -10.78 18.86 8.79
C ALA A 16 -10.12 18.55 10.14
N THR A 17 -9.21 17.57 10.18
CA THR A 17 -8.43 17.31 11.37
C THR A 17 -7.31 18.34 11.50
N ALA A 18 -7.38 19.22 12.47
CA ALA A 18 -6.36 20.23 12.73
C ALA A 18 -5.09 19.61 13.33
N HIS A 19 -5.26 18.83 14.38
CA HIS A 19 -4.18 18.11 15.07
C HIS A 19 -4.71 16.91 15.85
N ARG A 20 -3.79 16.19 16.50
CA ARG A 20 -4.13 15.08 17.39
C ARG A 20 -3.38 15.22 18.71
N GLU A 21 -4.08 14.93 19.81
CA GLU A 21 -3.48 14.74 21.11
C GLU A 21 -3.79 13.33 21.61
N LYS A 22 -2.76 12.53 21.91
CA LYS A 22 -2.92 11.14 22.36
C LYS A 22 -3.94 10.35 21.51
N PHE A 23 -3.84 10.46 20.17
CA PHE A 23 -4.75 9.88 19.17
C PHE A 23 -6.17 10.48 19.08
N VAL A 24 -6.57 11.38 19.98
CA VAL A 24 -7.83 12.11 19.86
C VAL A 24 -7.71 13.16 18.74
N LYS A 25 -8.67 13.16 17.83
CA LYS A 25 -8.73 14.16 16.75
C LYS A 25 -9.32 15.46 17.27
N PHE A 26 -8.69 16.57 16.94
CA PHE A 26 -9.22 17.92 17.08
C PHE A 26 -9.56 18.45 15.70
N TYR A 27 -10.77 18.98 15.57
CA TYR A 27 -11.32 19.45 14.30
C TYR A 27 -11.37 20.97 14.25
N ASP A 28 -11.19 21.53 13.05
CA ASP A 28 -11.51 22.91 12.73
C ASP A 28 -12.20 22.93 11.35
N LEU A 29 -12.68 24.09 10.94
CA LEU A 29 -13.30 24.27 9.64
C LEU A 29 -12.30 23.96 8.52
N GLY A 30 -12.76 23.22 7.51
CA GLY A 30 -11.92 22.85 6.37
C GLY A 30 -11.28 24.06 5.67
N GLU A 31 -12.05 25.15 5.52
CA GLU A 31 -11.59 26.43 4.95
C GLU A 31 -10.43 27.08 5.70
N ARG A 32 -10.36 26.88 7.04
CA ARG A 32 -9.27 27.41 7.87
C ARG A 32 -8.01 26.57 7.78
N ILE A 33 -8.18 25.25 7.70
CA ILE A 33 -7.06 24.30 7.63
C ILE A 33 -6.40 24.33 6.24
N PHE A 34 -7.21 24.44 5.19
CA PHE A 34 -6.77 24.44 3.80
C PHE A 34 -6.96 25.82 3.14
N ALA A 35 -6.43 26.86 3.76
CA ALA A 35 -6.52 28.21 3.24
C ALA A 35 -6.04 28.28 1.77
N GLY A 36 -6.85 28.85 0.90
CA GLY A 36 -6.49 29.10 -0.50
C GLY A 36 -6.84 28.00 -1.51
N GLY A 37 -7.82 27.13 -1.22
CA GLY A 37 -8.27 26.23 -2.28
C GLY A 37 -8.89 24.92 -1.85
N TRP A 38 -9.38 24.87 -0.65
CA TRP A 38 -10.02 23.66 -0.14
C TRP A 38 -11.34 23.33 -0.86
N ASP A 39 -12.04 24.33 -1.32
CA ASP A 39 -13.16 24.19 -2.27
C ASP A 39 -12.82 24.94 -3.56
N SER A 40 -12.32 24.20 -4.55
CA SER A 40 -11.97 24.78 -5.85
C SER A 40 -13.18 24.99 -6.75
N GLY A 41 -14.39 24.61 -6.33
CA GLY A 41 -15.61 24.67 -7.16
C GLY A 41 -15.51 23.82 -8.43
N ARG A 42 -14.63 22.83 -8.50
CA ARG A 42 -14.51 21.97 -9.68
C ARG A 42 -15.78 21.17 -9.88
N PRO A 43 -16.29 21.06 -11.13
CA PRO A 43 -17.39 20.17 -11.45
C PRO A 43 -17.13 18.75 -10.94
N GLU A 44 -18.16 18.05 -10.50
CA GLU A 44 -18.03 16.67 -9.98
C GLU A 44 -17.40 15.73 -11.00
N ALA A 45 -17.76 15.87 -12.28
CA ALA A 45 -17.17 15.08 -13.37
C ALA A 45 -15.64 15.24 -13.44
N ASP A 46 -15.12 16.47 -13.30
CA ASP A 46 -13.68 16.73 -13.32
C ASP A 46 -12.98 16.15 -12.10
N GLN A 47 -13.67 16.09 -10.95
CA GLN A 47 -13.13 15.45 -9.74
C GLN A 47 -13.04 13.94 -9.91
N VAL A 48 -14.08 13.32 -10.48
CA VAL A 48 -14.11 11.89 -10.80
C VAL A 48 -13.01 11.53 -11.80
N ASP A 49 -12.86 12.30 -12.87
CA ASP A 49 -11.82 12.14 -13.88
C ASP A 49 -10.40 12.23 -13.24
N ALA A 50 -10.19 13.21 -12.36
CA ALA A 50 -8.92 13.36 -11.65
C ALA A 50 -8.62 12.18 -10.71
N LEU A 51 -9.63 11.59 -10.08
CA LEU A 51 -9.45 10.38 -9.25
C LEU A 51 -9.02 9.19 -10.10
N HIS A 52 -9.67 8.95 -11.25
CA HIS A 52 -9.33 7.85 -12.15
C HIS A 52 -7.94 8.03 -12.77
N ALA A 53 -7.60 9.23 -13.23
CA ALA A 53 -6.29 9.55 -13.78
C ALA A 53 -5.17 9.31 -12.75
N ARG A 54 -5.37 9.72 -11.48
CA ARG A 54 -4.42 9.46 -10.39
C ARG A 54 -4.31 7.98 -10.08
N ALA A 55 -5.45 7.26 -10.02
CA ALA A 55 -5.44 5.82 -9.80
C ALA A 55 -4.63 5.10 -10.90
N MET A 56 -4.86 5.47 -12.16
CA MET A 56 -4.13 4.90 -13.30
C MET A 56 -2.64 5.25 -13.27
N GLY A 57 -2.29 6.47 -12.86
CA GLY A 57 -0.91 6.90 -12.65
C GLY A 57 -0.16 6.08 -11.59
N HIS A 58 -0.86 5.64 -10.53
CA HIS A 58 -0.30 4.78 -9.50
C HIS A 58 -0.22 3.31 -9.92
N LEU A 59 -1.21 2.83 -10.67
CA LEU A 59 -1.31 1.42 -11.05
C LEU A 59 -0.49 1.08 -12.31
N GLY A 60 -0.33 2.05 -13.21
CA GLY A 60 0.32 1.91 -14.52
C GLY A 60 -0.46 1.05 -15.51
N VAL A 61 -0.88 -0.13 -15.07
CA VAL A 61 -1.75 -1.09 -15.76
C VAL A 61 -2.86 -1.50 -14.82
N ALA A 62 -4.12 -1.45 -15.26
CA ALA A 62 -5.26 -1.78 -14.40
C ALA A 62 -6.48 -2.27 -15.20
N THR A 63 -7.27 -3.12 -14.58
CA THR A 63 -8.64 -3.40 -15.02
C THR A 63 -9.60 -2.31 -14.57
N PRO A 64 -10.76 -2.10 -15.21
CA PRO A 64 -11.79 -1.17 -14.73
C PRO A 64 -12.20 -1.40 -13.27
N SER A 65 -12.26 -2.67 -12.84
CA SER A 65 -12.57 -3.02 -11.46
C SER A 65 -11.49 -2.54 -10.46
N GLU A 66 -10.23 -2.59 -10.83
CA GLU A 66 -9.13 -2.10 -9.99
C GLU A 66 -9.13 -0.57 -9.90
N LEU A 67 -9.41 0.14 -10.99
CA LEU A 67 -9.59 1.59 -10.98
C LEU A 67 -10.70 2.02 -10.03
N MET A 68 -11.87 1.37 -10.10
CA MET A 68 -13.00 1.64 -9.20
C MET A 68 -12.63 1.42 -7.73
N LYS A 69 -11.94 0.34 -7.43
CA LYS A 69 -11.58 -0.05 -6.06
C LYS A 69 -10.46 0.81 -5.48
N PHE A 70 -9.64 1.44 -6.31
CA PHE A 70 -8.45 2.15 -5.86
C PHE A 70 -8.76 3.23 -4.82
N TRP A 71 -9.73 4.09 -5.10
CA TRP A 71 -10.21 5.10 -4.16
C TRP A 71 -11.48 4.68 -3.42
N ALA A 72 -12.22 3.68 -3.95
CA ALA A 72 -13.53 3.25 -3.49
C ALA A 72 -14.55 4.43 -3.38
N ALA A 73 -14.44 5.39 -4.30
CA ALA A 73 -15.19 6.64 -4.30
C ALA A 73 -15.98 6.86 -5.60
N THR A 74 -15.94 5.92 -6.53
CA THR A 74 -16.60 6.02 -7.84
C THR A 74 -17.41 4.77 -8.15
N SER A 75 -18.40 4.92 -9.03
CA SER A 75 -19.30 3.85 -9.48
C SER A 75 -18.75 3.13 -10.72
N PRO A 76 -19.25 1.91 -11.05
CA PRO A 76 -18.90 1.25 -12.29
C PRO A 76 -19.26 2.04 -13.55
N ALA A 77 -20.34 2.83 -13.50
CA ALA A 77 -20.78 3.67 -14.63
C ALA A 77 -19.81 4.81 -14.90
N GLU A 78 -19.32 5.49 -13.86
CA GLU A 78 -18.31 6.56 -13.97
C GLU A 78 -16.97 6.03 -14.49
N VAL A 79 -16.52 4.85 -14.02
CA VAL A 79 -15.31 4.21 -14.55
C VAL A 79 -15.49 3.88 -16.03
N LYS A 80 -16.61 3.29 -16.41
CA LYS A 80 -16.90 2.94 -17.82
C LYS A 80 -16.90 4.17 -18.72
N ASP A 81 -17.56 5.24 -18.29
CA ASP A 81 -17.62 6.49 -19.02
C ASP A 81 -16.23 7.12 -19.17
N TRP A 82 -15.48 7.23 -18.09
CA TRP A 82 -14.12 7.76 -18.11
C TRP A 82 -13.19 6.94 -19.02
N VAL A 83 -13.21 5.61 -18.93
CA VAL A 83 -12.42 4.72 -19.80
C VAL A 83 -12.79 4.92 -21.27
N GLY A 84 -14.09 5.09 -21.57
CA GLY A 84 -14.57 5.32 -22.95
C GLY A 84 -14.11 6.65 -23.57
N ARG A 85 -13.79 7.64 -22.72
CA ARG A 85 -13.29 8.97 -23.15
C ARG A 85 -11.77 9.13 -23.04
N SER A 86 -11.11 8.19 -22.34
CA SER A 86 -9.66 8.22 -22.11
C SER A 86 -8.88 7.69 -23.31
N ASP A 87 -7.61 8.02 -23.35
CA ASP A 87 -6.63 7.52 -24.31
C ASP A 87 -5.93 6.22 -23.85
N LEU A 88 -6.50 5.54 -22.85
CA LEU A 88 -5.94 4.29 -22.34
C LEU A 88 -5.91 3.21 -23.43
N MET A 89 -4.82 2.46 -23.46
CA MET A 89 -4.61 1.39 -24.42
C MET A 89 -5.02 0.03 -23.80
N PRO A 90 -5.76 -0.81 -24.54
CA PRO A 90 -5.95 -2.20 -24.15
C PRO A 90 -4.63 -2.95 -24.24
N VAL A 91 -4.34 -3.73 -23.20
CA VAL A 91 -3.14 -4.56 -23.09
C VAL A 91 -3.49 -5.95 -22.56
N GLU A 92 -2.65 -6.92 -22.86
CA GLU A 92 -2.69 -8.23 -22.24
C GLU A 92 -1.62 -8.33 -21.15
N VAL A 93 -2.01 -8.84 -19.99
CA VAL A 93 -1.12 -9.05 -18.85
C VAL A 93 -0.92 -10.54 -18.66
N ALA A 94 0.33 -11.00 -18.79
CA ALA A 94 0.71 -12.34 -18.41
C ALA A 94 0.91 -12.42 -16.90
N ALA A 95 0.05 -13.17 -16.22
CA ALA A 95 0.12 -13.36 -14.79
C ALA A 95 1.25 -14.32 -14.39
N ALA A 96 1.69 -14.28 -13.13
CA ALA A 96 2.74 -15.15 -12.59
C ALA A 96 2.40 -16.64 -12.68
N ASP A 97 1.13 -17.00 -12.76
CA ASP A 97 0.64 -18.37 -12.94
C ASP A 97 0.47 -18.77 -14.43
N GLY A 98 0.89 -17.91 -15.36
CA GLY A 98 0.81 -18.11 -16.80
C GLY A 98 -0.55 -17.77 -17.42
N ARG A 99 -1.56 -17.38 -16.65
CA ARG A 99 -2.82 -16.88 -17.20
C ARG A 99 -2.62 -15.53 -17.89
N VAL A 100 -3.38 -15.29 -18.94
CA VAL A 100 -3.40 -13.99 -19.64
C VAL A 100 -4.78 -13.36 -19.44
N TYR A 101 -4.82 -12.08 -19.12
CA TYR A 101 -6.07 -11.33 -18.97
C TYR A 101 -5.93 -9.91 -19.53
N GLY A 102 -7.07 -9.37 -20.02
CA GLY A 102 -7.11 -8.00 -20.55
C GLY A 102 -7.08 -6.95 -19.44
N ALA A 103 -6.34 -5.88 -19.68
CA ALA A 103 -6.27 -4.70 -18.84
C ALA A 103 -6.12 -3.43 -19.70
N LEU A 104 -6.05 -2.29 -19.04
CA LEU A 104 -5.81 -0.99 -19.67
C LEU A 104 -4.48 -0.45 -19.16
N ALA A 105 -3.75 0.23 -20.03
CA ALA A 105 -2.47 0.86 -19.72
C ALA A 105 -2.45 2.34 -20.15
N LEU A 106 -1.56 3.12 -19.55
CA LEU A 106 -1.27 4.47 -20.02
C LEU A 106 -0.65 4.41 -21.43
N PRO A 107 -0.90 5.41 -22.31
CA PRO A 107 -0.37 5.44 -23.67
C PRO A 107 1.16 5.36 -23.74
N ASP A 108 1.83 5.87 -22.72
CA ASP A 108 3.29 5.90 -22.60
C ASP A 108 3.89 4.71 -21.85
N ILE A 109 3.11 3.64 -21.61
CA ILE A 109 3.56 2.52 -20.78
C ILE A 109 4.82 1.83 -21.33
N ALA A 110 4.94 1.71 -22.64
CA ALA A 110 6.12 1.12 -23.26
C ALA A 110 7.38 1.97 -23.02
N ALA A 111 7.26 3.30 -23.12
CA ALA A 111 8.34 4.23 -22.83
C ALA A 111 8.73 4.20 -21.34
N ARG A 112 7.74 4.13 -20.44
CA ARG A 112 7.98 3.99 -19.00
C ARG A 112 8.70 2.69 -18.67
N LEU A 113 8.30 1.58 -19.28
CA LEU A 113 8.96 0.29 -19.09
C LEU A 113 10.41 0.32 -19.59
N ALA A 114 10.64 0.91 -20.78
CA ALA A 114 11.98 1.04 -21.33
C ALA A 114 12.89 1.97 -20.49
N ALA A 115 12.33 2.99 -19.89
CA ALA A 115 13.06 3.92 -19.03
C ALA A 115 13.16 3.45 -17.57
N ALA A 116 12.47 2.37 -17.19
CA ALA A 116 12.50 1.87 -15.82
C ALA A 116 13.92 1.37 -15.47
N PRO A 117 14.50 1.82 -14.35
CA PRO A 117 15.79 1.32 -13.94
C PRO A 117 15.71 -0.16 -13.57
N GLU A 118 16.78 -0.90 -13.81
CA GLU A 118 16.88 -2.27 -13.32
C GLU A 118 16.66 -2.32 -11.79
N PRO A 119 15.77 -3.19 -11.32
CA PRO A 119 15.48 -3.27 -9.90
C PRO A 119 16.70 -3.81 -9.15
N GLY A 120 17.21 -3.00 -8.23
CA GLY A 120 18.32 -3.41 -7.36
C GLY A 120 17.89 -4.54 -6.42
N GLN A 121 18.87 -5.26 -5.89
CA GLN A 121 18.65 -6.37 -4.95
C GLN A 121 18.34 -5.94 -3.50
N ARG A 122 18.16 -4.64 -3.25
CA ARG A 122 17.81 -4.15 -1.92
C ARG A 122 16.47 -4.75 -1.47
N VAL A 123 16.46 -5.31 -0.26
CA VAL A 123 15.22 -5.69 0.39
C VAL A 123 14.49 -4.44 0.90
N ARG A 124 13.18 -4.40 0.73
CA ARG A 124 12.30 -3.32 1.21
C ARG A 124 11.16 -3.90 2.05
N LEU A 125 10.91 -3.27 3.18
CA LEU A 125 9.69 -3.45 3.96
C LEU A 125 8.56 -2.68 3.29
N ILE A 126 7.55 -3.37 2.82
CA ILE A 126 6.39 -2.75 2.18
C ILE A 126 5.29 -2.59 3.23
N ASN A 127 4.79 -1.37 3.39
CA ASN A 127 3.71 -1.10 4.32
C ASN A 127 2.42 -1.82 3.88
N PRO A 128 1.65 -2.46 4.79
CA PRO A 128 0.37 -3.12 4.45
C PRO A 128 -0.66 -2.22 3.75
N PHE A 129 -0.52 -0.91 3.86
CA PHE A 129 -1.38 0.09 3.22
C PHE A 129 -0.74 0.75 1.98
N ASP A 130 0.46 0.32 1.59
CA ASP A 130 1.10 0.77 0.37
C ASP A 130 0.22 0.41 -0.84
N PRO A 131 0.04 1.31 -1.83
CA PRO A 131 -0.71 1.04 -3.06
C PRO A 131 -0.31 -0.26 -3.76
N ALA A 132 0.97 -0.64 -3.71
CA ALA A 132 1.47 -1.87 -4.31
C ALA A 132 0.88 -3.15 -3.69
N VAL A 133 0.49 -3.12 -2.41
CA VAL A 133 -0.02 -4.30 -1.68
C VAL A 133 -1.43 -4.13 -1.14
N ARG A 134 -1.97 -2.92 -1.12
CA ARG A 134 -3.32 -2.62 -0.60
C ARG A 134 -4.40 -3.37 -1.39
N GLU A 135 -4.32 -3.36 -2.71
CA GLU A 135 -5.20 -4.14 -3.58
C GLU A 135 -4.64 -5.57 -3.73
N ARG A 136 -4.99 -6.42 -2.77
CA ARG A 136 -4.42 -7.77 -2.61
C ARG A 136 -4.70 -8.69 -3.77
N ALA A 137 -5.79 -8.47 -4.52
CA ALA A 137 -6.13 -9.24 -5.70
C ALA A 137 -5.07 -9.11 -6.81
N ARG A 138 -4.26 -8.04 -6.80
CA ARG A 138 -3.18 -7.84 -7.75
C ARG A 138 -1.92 -8.65 -7.42
N LEU A 139 -1.70 -8.97 -6.14
CA LEU A 139 -0.43 -9.57 -5.70
C LEU A 139 -0.22 -10.97 -6.26
N ALA A 140 -1.27 -11.79 -6.31
CA ALA A 140 -1.18 -13.14 -6.86
C ALA A 140 -0.90 -13.12 -8.38
N PRO A 141 -1.65 -12.37 -9.23
CA PRO A 141 -1.35 -12.29 -10.65
C PRO A 141 0.01 -11.68 -10.98
N PHE A 142 0.39 -10.57 -10.36
CA PHE A 142 1.62 -9.87 -10.72
C PHE A 142 2.89 -10.46 -10.10
N PHE A 143 2.78 -11.04 -8.90
CA PHE A 143 3.97 -11.42 -8.12
C PHE A 143 3.93 -12.88 -7.64
N GLY A 144 2.88 -13.64 -7.89
CA GLY A 144 2.71 -14.97 -7.30
C GLY A 144 2.64 -14.95 -5.77
N PHE A 145 2.28 -13.82 -5.17
CA PHE A 145 2.34 -13.60 -3.72
C PHE A 145 0.95 -13.42 -3.13
N CYS A 146 0.61 -14.27 -2.15
CA CYS A 146 -0.65 -14.14 -1.43
C CYS A 146 -0.42 -13.41 -0.10
N TYR A 147 -1.09 -12.28 0.10
CA TYR A 147 -0.96 -11.46 1.30
C TYR A 147 -2.32 -11.16 1.92
N ARG A 148 -2.36 -11.22 3.25
CA ARG A 148 -3.51 -10.81 4.05
C ARG A 148 -3.03 -9.94 5.21
N ASN A 149 -3.67 -8.78 5.38
CA ASN A 149 -3.48 -7.99 6.58
C ASN A 149 -4.38 -8.54 7.70
N GLU A 150 -3.78 -8.97 8.80
CA GLU A 150 -4.48 -9.60 9.93
C GLU A 150 -4.69 -8.66 11.13
N MET A 151 -4.45 -7.35 10.95
CA MET A 151 -4.62 -6.36 11.99
C MET A 151 -6.02 -6.36 12.63
N PHE A 152 -7.05 -6.63 11.82
CA PHE A 152 -8.45 -6.70 12.29
C PHE A 152 -8.93 -8.12 12.59
N VAL A 153 -8.06 -9.13 12.49
CA VAL A 153 -8.36 -10.52 12.81
C VAL A 153 -8.12 -10.75 14.31
N PRO A 154 -9.02 -11.44 15.03
CA PRO A 154 -8.77 -11.82 16.43
C PRO A 154 -7.45 -12.57 16.59
N ARG A 155 -6.71 -12.31 17.66
CA ARG A 155 -5.36 -12.84 17.88
C ARG A 155 -5.24 -14.35 17.67
N ALA A 156 -6.20 -15.12 18.19
CA ALA A 156 -6.20 -16.58 18.08
C ALA A 156 -6.40 -17.12 16.67
N GLN A 157 -6.84 -16.28 15.73
CA GLN A 157 -7.11 -16.65 14.33
C GLN A 157 -6.06 -16.11 13.35
N ARG A 158 -5.04 -15.39 13.85
CA ARG A 158 -3.95 -14.87 13.02
C ARG A 158 -2.98 -15.99 12.67
N VAL A 159 -2.61 -16.04 11.40
CA VAL A 159 -1.60 -16.98 10.88
C VAL A 159 -0.20 -16.37 11.04
N TYR A 160 -0.08 -15.08 10.73
CA TYR A 160 1.22 -14.40 10.70
C TYR A 160 1.42 -13.39 11.83
N GLY A 161 0.40 -12.61 12.18
CA GLY A 161 0.56 -11.64 13.25
C GLY A 161 -0.32 -10.39 13.11
N TYR A 162 -0.02 -9.36 13.91
CA TYR A 162 -0.85 -8.16 13.97
C TYR A 162 -0.50 -7.17 12.85
N TYR A 163 0.79 -6.81 12.74
CA TYR A 163 1.26 -5.84 11.75
C TYR A 163 2.45 -6.41 10.98
N VAL A 164 2.12 -7.07 9.89
CA VAL A 164 3.06 -7.88 9.11
C VAL A 164 3.41 -7.17 7.81
N TYR A 165 4.69 -6.91 7.60
CA TYR A 165 5.22 -6.27 6.41
C TYR A 165 5.63 -7.32 5.38
N PRO A 166 5.14 -7.25 4.12
CA PRO A 166 5.77 -7.94 3.00
C PRO A 166 7.22 -7.49 2.80
N LEU A 167 8.08 -8.42 2.47
CA LEU A 167 9.48 -8.19 2.11
C LEU A 167 9.64 -8.31 0.59
N LEU A 168 10.04 -7.22 -0.07
CA LEU A 168 10.28 -7.17 -1.51
C LEU A 168 11.77 -7.09 -1.79
N GLU A 169 12.31 -8.04 -2.59
CA GLU A 169 13.68 -8.05 -3.10
C GLU A 169 13.63 -7.95 -4.63
N GLY A 170 14.12 -6.85 -5.19
CA GLY A 170 13.95 -6.59 -6.63
C GLY A 170 12.46 -6.52 -7.00
N LEU A 171 12.00 -7.45 -7.81
CA LEU A 171 10.59 -7.61 -8.23
C LEU A 171 9.89 -8.79 -7.55
N ARG A 172 10.52 -9.46 -6.58
CA ARG A 172 9.98 -10.65 -5.93
C ARG A 172 9.67 -10.40 -4.47
N PHE A 173 8.48 -10.76 -4.04
CA PHE A 173 8.20 -10.91 -2.62
C PHE A 173 8.88 -12.18 -2.10
N ILE A 174 9.72 -12.00 -1.08
CA ILE A 174 10.56 -13.08 -0.52
C ILE A 174 10.07 -13.59 0.83
N GLY A 175 9.03 -13.00 1.37
CA GLY A 175 8.48 -13.37 2.67
C GLY A 175 7.73 -12.23 3.31
N ARG A 176 7.50 -12.39 4.59
CA ARG A 176 6.83 -11.41 5.44
C ARG A 176 7.45 -11.38 6.83
N ILE A 177 7.33 -10.24 7.51
CA ILE A 177 7.95 -10.02 8.81
C ILE A 177 7.01 -9.21 9.70
N GLU A 178 6.82 -9.62 10.93
CA GLU A 178 6.11 -8.85 11.96
C GLU A 178 7.10 -8.02 12.75
N LEU A 179 6.84 -6.73 12.84
CA LEU A 179 7.68 -5.77 13.57
C LEU A 179 6.88 -5.06 14.65
N ARG A 180 7.52 -4.86 15.79
CA ARG A 180 6.97 -4.12 16.92
C ARG A 180 8.00 -3.16 17.50
N ALA A 181 7.60 -1.91 17.68
CA ALA A 181 8.44 -0.92 18.37
C ALA A 181 8.22 -1.01 19.88
N GLU A 182 9.25 -1.36 20.64
CA GLU A 182 9.27 -1.25 22.09
C GLU A 182 9.98 0.06 22.49
N ARG A 183 9.18 1.12 22.61
CA ARG A 183 9.71 2.48 22.80
C ARG A 183 10.38 2.69 24.15
N LYS A 184 10.01 1.91 25.18
CA LYS A 184 10.61 2.02 26.52
C LYS A 184 12.06 1.55 26.54
N THR A 185 12.39 0.57 25.75
CA THR A 185 13.75 -0.02 25.63
C THR A 185 14.49 0.45 24.39
N GLY A 186 13.87 1.29 23.56
CA GLY A 186 14.46 1.73 22.29
C GLY A 186 14.62 0.60 21.25
N ALA A 187 13.89 -0.51 21.37
CA ALA A 187 14.09 -1.68 20.53
C ALA A 187 13.04 -1.83 19.42
N LEU A 188 13.50 -2.15 18.22
CA LEU A 188 12.69 -2.72 17.14
C LEU A 188 12.72 -4.25 17.32
N ILE A 189 11.58 -4.82 17.66
CA ILE A 189 11.44 -6.27 17.87
C ILE A 189 10.93 -6.92 16.61
N VAL A 190 11.64 -7.92 16.10
CA VAL A 190 11.17 -8.85 15.08
C VAL A 190 10.42 -9.96 15.79
N ALA A 191 9.08 -9.91 15.73
CA ALA A 191 8.19 -10.84 16.41
C ALA A 191 7.89 -12.09 15.56
N GLY A 192 8.09 -12.04 14.25
CA GLY A 192 7.90 -13.18 13.36
C GLY A 192 8.56 -12.93 11.99
N TYR A 193 9.07 -13.99 11.39
CA TYR A 193 9.59 -14.00 10.02
C TYR A 193 9.17 -15.28 9.31
N TRP A 194 8.57 -15.11 8.13
CA TRP A 194 8.06 -16.20 7.29
C TRP A 194 8.56 -16.02 5.87
N PRO A 195 9.60 -16.78 5.46
CA PRO A 195 10.06 -16.78 4.07
C PRO A 195 9.00 -17.38 3.15
N GLU A 196 8.98 -16.96 1.88
CA GLU A 196 8.12 -17.59 0.89
C GLU A 196 8.56 -19.04 0.60
N PRO A 197 7.59 -19.95 0.37
CA PRO A 197 7.90 -21.35 0.03
C PRO A 197 8.85 -21.45 -1.17
N GLY A 198 9.79 -22.38 -1.10
CA GLY A 198 10.79 -22.60 -2.15
C GLY A 198 11.93 -21.58 -2.18
N LEU A 199 11.95 -20.62 -1.26
CA LEU A 199 13.06 -19.68 -1.13
C LEU A 199 14.25 -20.37 -0.45
N ARG A 200 15.36 -20.49 -1.17
CA ARG A 200 16.58 -21.07 -0.57
C ARG A 200 17.22 -20.09 0.41
N PRO A 201 17.67 -20.54 1.59
CA PRO A 201 18.46 -19.71 2.51
C PRO A 201 19.67 -19.11 1.81
N SER A 202 19.99 -17.85 2.12
CA SER A 202 21.13 -17.14 1.52
C SER A 202 21.70 -16.15 2.52
N ARG A 203 22.98 -16.29 2.89
CA ARG A 203 23.69 -15.33 3.75
C ARG A 203 23.63 -13.91 3.20
N ALA A 204 23.73 -13.75 1.89
CA ALA A 204 23.64 -12.43 1.27
C ALA A 204 22.25 -11.81 1.42
N ARG A 205 21.16 -12.61 1.33
CA ARG A 205 19.79 -12.14 1.57
C ARG A 205 19.57 -11.82 3.03
N ALA A 206 20.04 -12.66 3.95
CA ALA A 206 19.98 -12.37 5.38
C ALA A 206 20.61 -11.01 5.69
N GLY A 207 21.81 -10.73 5.21
CA GLY A 207 22.45 -9.43 5.38
C GLY A 207 21.67 -8.26 4.76
N ARG A 208 20.95 -8.47 3.64
CA ARG A 208 20.06 -7.43 3.07
C ARG A 208 18.82 -7.18 3.92
N ILE A 209 18.26 -8.23 4.52
CA ILE A 209 17.12 -8.10 5.47
C ILE A 209 17.58 -7.34 6.71
N GLU A 210 18.73 -7.71 7.29
CA GLU A 210 19.30 -7.00 8.45
C GLU A 210 19.57 -5.53 8.14
N ALA A 211 20.13 -5.23 6.98
CA ALA A 211 20.36 -3.85 6.54
C ALA A 211 19.05 -3.06 6.37
N GLU A 212 17.96 -3.69 5.94
CA GLU A 212 16.65 -3.02 5.85
C GLU A 212 16.05 -2.81 7.25
N LEU A 213 16.16 -3.79 8.13
CA LEU A 213 15.73 -3.65 9.53
C LEU A 213 16.48 -2.51 10.24
N ASP A 214 17.78 -2.36 10.00
CA ASP A 214 18.55 -1.26 10.55
C ASP A 214 18.11 0.10 9.99
N ARG A 215 17.80 0.20 8.69
CA ARG A 215 17.21 1.42 8.12
C ARG A 215 15.85 1.75 8.74
N PHE A 216 15.00 0.74 8.90
CA PHE A 216 13.68 0.92 9.50
C PHE A 216 13.77 1.31 10.98
N ARG A 217 14.67 0.70 11.73
CA ARG A 217 15.00 1.06 13.12
C ARG A 217 15.38 2.55 13.23
N ARG A 218 16.30 3.02 12.39
CA ARG A 218 16.72 4.43 12.36
C ARG A 218 15.56 5.36 12.01
N PHE A 219 14.77 5.00 11.01
CA PHE A 219 13.56 5.75 10.63
C PHE A 219 12.55 5.84 11.78
N ALA A 220 12.38 4.77 12.55
CA ALA A 220 11.50 4.73 13.71
C ALA A 220 12.06 5.42 14.97
N GLY A 221 13.30 5.91 14.94
CA GLY A 221 13.98 6.53 16.08
C GLY A 221 14.28 5.54 17.20
N LEU A 222 14.60 4.29 16.84
CA LEU A 222 14.92 3.22 17.78
C LEU A 222 16.43 2.93 17.78
N GLU A 223 16.96 2.35 18.86
CA GLU A 223 18.39 2.16 19.10
C GLU A 223 18.88 0.78 18.67
N THR A 224 18.06 -0.26 18.82
CA THR A 224 18.47 -1.66 18.60
C THR A 224 17.47 -2.42 17.76
N VAL A 225 17.91 -3.52 17.13
CA VAL A 225 17.06 -4.55 16.53
C VAL A 225 17.22 -5.83 17.34
N THR A 226 16.12 -6.39 17.82
CA THR A 226 16.10 -7.64 18.55
C THR A 226 15.15 -8.64 17.89
N TRP A 227 15.48 -9.92 17.95
CA TRP A 227 14.65 -11.00 17.44
C TRP A 227 14.01 -11.73 18.61
N ASP A 228 12.72 -11.97 18.54
CA ASP A 228 12.03 -12.83 19.49
C ASP A 228 12.67 -14.24 19.45
N GLU A 229 12.84 -14.88 20.60
CA GLU A 229 13.50 -16.20 20.71
C GLU A 229 12.79 -17.29 19.92
N ALA A 230 11.46 -17.20 19.80
CA ALA A 230 10.64 -18.12 19.02
C ALA A 230 10.65 -17.84 17.50
N CYS A 231 11.30 -16.76 17.06
CA CYS A 231 11.28 -16.34 15.67
C CYS A 231 12.39 -17.02 14.86
N ALA A 232 12.04 -17.64 13.73
CA ALA A 232 13.03 -18.11 12.76
C ALA A 232 13.84 -16.92 12.22
N ARG A 233 15.14 -17.12 11.95
CA ARG A 233 16.01 -16.12 11.33
C ARG A 233 16.20 -16.41 9.84
N PRO A 234 16.45 -15.37 9.01
CA PRO A 234 16.64 -15.51 7.57
C PRO A 234 17.92 -16.31 7.20
#